data_ed4d6257d2896b15ae193d3bdbae809e
#
_entry.id   ed4d6257d2896b15ae193d3bdbae809e
#
_cell.length_a   1.000
_cell.length_b   1.000
_cell.length_c   1.000
_cell.angle_alpha   90.00
_cell.angle_beta   90.00
_cell.angle_gamma   90.00
#
_symmetry.space_group_name_H-M   'P 1'
#
loop_
_entity.id
_entity.type
_entity.pdbx_description
1 polymer ?
#
loop_
_entity_poly.entity_id
_entity_poly.type
_entity_poly.pdbx_seq_one_letter_code
_entity_poly.pdbx_strand_id
1 'polypeptide(L)'
;KQSDGSYKNQELNIDEKFNFFNPKAGISFNKDGHKAYASVAYSNREPERNNYTDNLNYPFPKQEKLLDVEFGYQYEGSNWHAGANFYYMDYDNQLAQTGQLSEIGEPLTTNIKDSYRMGVELTAGWAPLSWLSLEGNAALSKNKIKDFDEYVDNWDGDALKIHYDNSTLSYSPSAILNGFIDLHYAGFSATWHTNFVSSQYLDNSESKDRSLPCYSQSDLSLNYQTNVAKKLGIKQMVFGFDINNIFNRHYAASGSVWYNAVSQSAGYTQDHRLSAISYIPMAGTTVMGHVTLKF
;
A
#
# COMPACT_ATOMS: atom_id res chain seq x y z
N LYS A 1 -27.87 -15.55 -10.35
CA LYS A 1 -28.76 -16.70 -10.57
C LYS A 1 -30.07 -16.39 -9.85
N GLN A 2 -31.21 -16.43 -10.54
CA GLN A 2 -32.53 -16.21 -9.92
C GLN A 2 -32.96 -17.45 -9.12
N SER A 3 -33.96 -17.28 -8.25
CA SER A 3 -34.50 -18.39 -7.44
C SER A 3 -35.06 -19.56 -8.27
N ASP A 4 -35.41 -19.32 -9.53
CA ASP A 4 -35.85 -20.34 -10.51
C ASP A 4 -34.70 -21.02 -11.24
N GLY A 5 -33.45 -20.70 -10.94
CA GLY A 5 -32.24 -21.23 -11.57
C GLY A 5 -31.84 -20.55 -12.87
N SER A 6 -32.62 -19.59 -13.38
CA SER A 6 -32.30 -18.81 -14.58
C SER A 6 -31.23 -17.76 -14.32
N TYR A 7 -30.56 -17.31 -15.39
CA TYR A 7 -29.68 -16.15 -15.35
C TYR A 7 -30.38 -14.98 -16.02
N LYS A 8 -30.52 -13.87 -15.33
CA LYS A 8 -30.95 -12.62 -15.94
C LYS A 8 -29.72 -11.79 -16.28
N ASN A 9 -29.61 -11.37 -17.53
CA ASN A 9 -28.61 -10.38 -17.90
C ASN A 9 -28.94 -9.08 -17.16
N GLN A 10 -27.94 -8.48 -16.52
CA GLN A 10 -28.08 -7.17 -15.93
C GLN A 10 -28.02 -6.15 -17.07
N GLU A 11 -29.11 -5.41 -17.26
CA GLU A 11 -29.09 -4.24 -18.13
C GLU A 11 -28.49 -3.07 -17.35
N LEU A 12 -27.24 -2.75 -17.67
CA LEU A 12 -26.54 -1.57 -17.17
C LEU A 12 -26.74 -0.46 -18.19
N ASN A 13 -27.65 0.46 -17.92
CA ASN A 13 -27.81 1.69 -18.70
C ASN A 13 -27.15 2.83 -17.93
N ILE A 14 -25.80 2.93 -18.05
CA ILE A 14 -24.98 3.90 -17.35
C ILE A 14 -24.54 4.96 -18.39
N ASP A 15 -25.02 6.18 -18.22
CA ASP A 15 -24.60 7.36 -19.00
C ASP A 15 -24.33 8.50 -18.00
N GLU A 16 -23.16 8.45 -17.37
CA GLU A 16 -22.71 9.43 -16.38
C GLU A 16 -21.73 10.42 -17.00
N LYS A 17 -21.86 11.69 -16.64
CA LYS A 17 -20.97 12.77 -17.06
C LYS A 17 -20.38 13.46 -15.85
N PHE A 18 -19.05 13.50 -15.80
CA PHE A 18 -18.31 14.14 -14.73
C PHE A 18 -17.61 15.40 -15.26
N ASN A 19 -17.71 16.48 -14.50
CA ASN A 19 -16.97 17.72 -14.75
C ASN A 19 -16.18 18.05 -13.49
N PHE A 20 -14.85 18.09 -13.62
CA PHE A 20 -13.97 18.29 -12.49
C PHE A 20 -13.21 19.60 -12.58
N PHE A 21 -13.04 20.24 -11.44
CA PHE A 21 -12.09 21.30 -11.24
C PHE A 21 -11.11 20.86 -10.16
N ASN A 22 -9.83 20.71 -10.53
CA ASN A 22 -8.77 20.16 -9.68
C ASN A 22 -7.67 21.22 -9.45
N PRO A 23 -7.93 22.24 -8.62
CA PRO A 23 -6.96 23.30 -8.34
C PRO A 23 -5.88 22.78 -7.39
N LYS A 24 -4.66 23.28 -7.59
CA LYS A 24 -3.54 23.09 -6.66
C LYS A 24 -2.72 24.36 -6.53
N ALA A 25 -2.17 24.59 -5.35
CA ALA A 25 -1.24 25.67 -5.08
C ALA A 25 -0.15 25.20 -4.12
N GLY A 26 1.03 25.80 -4.21
CA GLY A 26 2.12 25.48 -3.31
C GLY A 26 3.18 26.57 -3.31
N ILE A 27 3.97 26.56 -2.28
CA ILE A 27 5.14 27.41 -2.09
C ILE A 27 6.32 26.53 -1.71
N SER A 28 7.50 26.85 -2.23
CA SER A 28 8.73 26.16 -1.86
C SER A 28 9.85 27.16 -1.57
N PHE A 29 10.73 26.75 -0.66
CA PHE A 29 11.95 27.48 -0.29
C PHE A 29 13.14 26.53 -0.43
N ASN A 30 14.23 27.01 -1.04
CA ASN A 30 15.46 26.24 -1.17
C ASN A 30 16.66 27.19 -1.04
N LYS A 31 17.41 27.05 0.04
CA LYS A 31 18.61 27.85 0.31
C LYS A 31 19.55 27.16 1.29
N ASP A 32 20.84 27.15 1.02
CA ASP A 32 21.90 26.71 1.90
C ASP A 32 21.69 25.32 2.54
N GLY A 33 21.23 24.35 1.70
CA GLY A 33 20.89 23.00 2.15
C GLY A 33 19.51 22.84 2.78
N HIS A 34 18.80 23.94 3.05
CA HIS A 34 17.44 23.91 3.55
C HIS A 34 16.42 23.88 2.40
N LYS A 35 15.53 22.91 2.42
CA LYS A 35 14.40 22.78 1.51
C LYS A 35 13.12 22.70 2.34
N ALA A 36 12.17 23.57 2.06
CA ALA A 36 10.85 23.53 2.68
C ALA A 36 9.78 23.73 1.63
N TYR A 37 8.62 23.12 1.81
CA TYR A 37 7.46 23.34 0.96
C TYR A 37 6.16 23.22 1.75
N ALA A 38 5.13 23.86 1.22
CA ALA A 38 3.76 23.63 1.63
C ALA A 38 2.88 23.60 0.38
N SER A 39 1.93 22.69 0.32
CA SER A 39 1.01 22.55 -0.81
C SER A 39 -0.40 22.23 -0.36
N VAL A 40 -1.36 22.65 -1.17
CA VAL A 40 -2.77 22.25 -1.07
C VAL A 40 -3.28 21.89 -2.45
N ALA A 41 -4.00 20.76 -2.54
CA ALA A 41 -4.62 20.31 -3.76
C ALA A 41 -6.05 19.84 -3.49
N TYR A 42 -6.93 20.12 -4.44
CA TYR A 42 -8.27 19.54 -4.48
C TYR A 42 -8.39 18.70 -5.74
N SER A 43 -8.75 17.44 -5.59
CA SER A 43 -8.79 16.46 -6.68
C SER A 43 -10.12 15.71 -6.69
N ASN A 44 -10.56 15.33 -7.88
CA ASN A 44 -11.71 14.47 -8.09
C ASN A 44 -11.32 13.28 -8.95
N ARG A 45 -11.96 12.13 -8.70
CA ARG A 45 -11.82 10.91 -9.47
C ARG A 45 -13.19 10.32 -9.80
N GLU A 46 -13.42 9.98 -11.05
CA GLU A 46 -14.62 9.24 -11.46
C GLU A 46 -14.50 7.76 -11.08
N PRO A 47 -15.62 7.08 -10.83
CA PRO A 47 -15.63 5.63 -10.69
C PRO A 47 -15.22 4.93 -11.99
N GLU A 48 -14.51 3.83 -11.86
CA GLU A 48 -14.16 2.96 -12.97
C GLU A 48 -15.32 2.05 -13.36
N ARG A 49 -15.25 1.45 -14.54
CA ARG A 49 -16.29 0.55 -15.04
C ARG A 49 -16.63 -0.57 -14.06
N ASN A 50 -15.61 -1.20 -13.48
CA ASN A 50 -15.78 -2.30 -12.54
C ASN A 50 -16.51 -1.89 -11.25
N ASN A 51 -16.43 -0.63 -10.83
CA ASN A 51 -17.19 -0.13 -9.70
C ASN A 51 -18.72 -0.20 -9.95
N TYR A 52 -19.15 -0.10 -11.21
CA TYR A 52 -20.56 -0.20 -11.62
C TYR A 52 -21.02 -1.63 -11.88
N THR A 53 -20.11 -2.50 -12.33
CA THR A 53 -20.48 -3.85 -12.83
C THR A 53 -20.31 -4.95 -11.79
N ASP A 54 -19.35 -4.83 -10.88
CA ASP A 54 -18.88 -5.95 -10.09
C ASP A 54 -19.37 -5.91 -8.63
N ASN A 55 -19.84 -4.76 -8.15
CA ASN A 55 -20.22 -4.57 -6.74
C ASN A 55 -21.71 -4.26 -6.55
N LEU A 56 -22.56 -5.19 -6.93
CA LEU A 56 -24.02 -5.01 -6.98
C LEU A 56 -24.72 -4.93 -5.61
N ASN A 57 -24.04 -5.35 -4.55
CA ASN A 57 -24.58 -5.32 -3.18
C ASN A 57 -24.46 -3.92 -2.54
N TYR A 58 -23.67 -3.05 -3.14
CA TYR A 58 -23.44 -1.70 -2.64
C TYR A 58 -24.20 -0.65 -3.47
N PRO A 59 -24.41 0.55 -2.91
CA PRO A 59 -25.02 1.65 -3.64
C PRO A 59 -24.25 2.00 -4.92
N PHE A 60 -24.96 2.61 -5.87
CA PHE A 60 -24.37 3.09 -7.12
C PHE A 60 -23.17 4.01 -6.86
N PRO A 61 -22.03 3.79 -7.52
CA PRO A 61 -20.78 4.49 -7.20
C PRO A 61 -20.88 5.98 -7.54
N LYS A 62 -20.25 6.79 -6.69
CA LYS A 62 -20.12 8.24 -6.82
C LYS A 62 -18.67 8.65 -7.05
N GLN A 63 -18.48 9.84 -7.61
CA GLN A 63 -17.15 10.44 -7.71
C GLN A 63 -16.49 10.60 -6.33
N GLU A 64 -15.21 10.28 -6.27
CA GLU A 64 -14.36 10.56 -5.12
C GLU A 64 -13.86 12.00 -5.17
N LYS A 65 -13.75 12.65 -4.01
CA LYS A 65 -13.11 13.95 -3.85
C LYS A 65 -12.04 13.86 -2.78
N LEU A 66 -10.98 14.59 -2.97
CA LEU A 66 -9.83 14.66 -2.08
C LEU A 66 -9.40 16.11 -1.87
N LEU A 67 -9.34 16.53 -0.61
CA LEU A 67 -8.54 17.68 -0.18
C LEU A 67 -7.23 17.15 0.40
N ASP A 68 -6.11 17.54 -0.20
CA ASP A 68 -4.78 17.15 0.20
C ASP A 68 -3.96 18.35 0.64
N VAL A 69 -3.39 18.29 1.83
CA VAL A 69 -2.53 19.34 2.41
C VAL A 69 -1.23 18.70 2.85
N GLU A 70 -0.12 19.24 2.35
CA GLU A 70 1.21 18.75 2.68
C GLU A 70 2.12 19.87 3.18
N PHE A 71 3.02 19.52 4.09
CA PHE A 71 4.11 20.35 4.56
C PHE A 71 5.37 19.51 4.71
N GLY A 72 6.44 19.88 4.00
CA GLY A 72 7.71 19.19 4.03
C GLY A 72 8.87 20.09 4.39
N TYR A 73 9.84 19.54 5.11
CA TYR A 73 11.12 20.16 5.36
C TYR A 73 12.23 19.13 5.26
N GLN A 74 13.31 19.49 4.58
CA GLN A 74 14.53 18.69 4.45
C GLN A 74 15.76 19.58 4.65
N TYR A 75 16.74 19.05 5.32
CA TYR A 75 18.08 19.63 5.41
C TYR A 75 19.10 18.68 4.77
N GLU A 76 19.99 19.23 3.97
CA GLU A 76 21.08 18.53 3.30
C GLU A 76 22.42 19.15 3.73
N GLY A 77 23.18 18.42 4.57
CA GLY A 77 24.51 18.76 5.00
C GLY A 77 25.58 18.15 4.08
N SER A 78 26.84 18.23 4.48
CA SER A 78 27.99 17.72 3.69
C SER A 78 28.03 16.19 3.60
N ASN A 79 27.63 15.50 4.66
CA ASN A 79 27.70 14.05 4.77
C ASN A 79 26.47 13.43 5.45
N TRP A 80 25.40 14.19 5.62
CA TRP A 80 24.13 13.72 6.15
C TRP A 80 22.96 14.55 5.62
N HIS A 81 21.81 13.94 5.57
CA HIS A 81 20.54 14.62 5.32
C HIS A 81 19.46 14.10 6.25
N ALA A 82 18.47 14.92 6.51
CA ALA A 82 17.26 14.50 7.22
C ALA A 82 16.07 15.30 6.71
N GLY A 83 14.92 14.66 6.64
CA GLY A 83 13.68 15.28 6.18
C GLY A 83 12.46 14.73 6.89
N ALA A 84 11.42 15.56 6.91
CA ALA A 84 10.10 15.19 7.37
C ALA A 84 9.05 15.78 6.41
N ASN A 85 8.08 14.98 6.03
CA ASN A 85 6.88 15.39 5.31
C ASN A 85 5.66 15.06 6.14
N PHE A 86 4.79 16.02 6.39
CA PHE A 86 3.49 15.85 7.03
C PHE A 86 2.42 15.98 5.97
N TYR A 87 1.43 15.09 5.97
CA TYR A 87 0.31 15.14 5.07
C TYR A 87 -1.02 14.93 5.79
N TYR A 88 -2.06 15.56 5.26
CA TYR A 88 -3.45 15.34 5.65
C TYR A 88 -4.31 15.30 4.40
N MET A 89 -4.96 14.16 4.19
CA MET A 89 -5.84 13.86 3.07
C MET A 89 -7.24 13.63 3.58
N ASP A 90 -8.19 14.50 3.23
CA ASP A 90 -9.61 14.40 3.58
C ASP A 90 -10.42 13.97 2.36
N TYR A 91 -11.13 12.86 2.49
CA TYR A 91 -11.85 12.26 1.39
C TYR A 91 -13.37 12.34 1.59
N ASP A 92 -14.08 12.75 0.54
CA ASP A 92 -15.51 12.60 0.38
C ASP A 92 -15.79 11.54 -0.69
N ASN A 93 -16.56 10.51 -0.34
CA ASN A 93 -16.87 9.35 -1.18
C ASN A 93 -15.61 8.61 -1.70
N GLN A 94 -14.62 8.36 -0.86
CA GLN A 94 -13.42 7.61 -1.23
C GLN A 94 -13.79 6.25 -1.81
N LEU A 95 -13.28 5.92 -3.00
CA LEU A 95 -13.39 4.59 -3.59
C LEU A 95 -12.30 3.69 -2.98
N ALA A 96 -12.68 2.92 -1.96
CA ALA A 96 -11.79 2.05 -1.21
C ALA A 96 -12.17 0.57 -1.34
N GLN A 97 -11.18 -0.31 -1.18
CA GLN A 97 -11.39 -1.75 -1.25
C GLN A 97 -12.25 -2.23 -0.08
N THR A 98 -13.18 -3.13 -0.38
CA THR A 98 -14.04 -3.80 0.62
C THR A 98 -13.34 -4.95 1.32
N GLY A 99 -12.22 -5.42 0.79
CA GLY A 99 -11.55 -6.67 1.19
C GLY A 99 -12.05 -7.90 0.42
N GLN A 100 -13.15 -7.80 -0.28
CA GLN A 100 -13.74 -8.88 -1.07
C GLN A 100 -13.20 -8.88 -2.50
N LEU A 101 -13.32 -10.03 -3.17
CA LEU A 101 -12.99 -10.20 -4.58
C LEU A 101 -14.26 -10.46 -5.39
N SER A 102 -14.26 -10.03 -6.65
CA SER A 102 -15.27 -10.40 -7.63
C SER A 102 -15.14 -11.89 -8.02
N GLU A 103 -16.10 -12.41 -8.79
CA GLU A 103 -16.06 -13.79 -9.30
C GLU A 103 -14.80 -14.11 -10.15
N ILE A 104 -14.17 -13.09 -10.72
CA ILE A 104 -12.96 -13.22 -11.53
C ILE A 104 -11.68 -12.88 -10.75
N GLY A 105 -11.76 -12.64 -9.43
CA GLY A 105 -10.64 -12.37 -8.56
C GLY A 105 -10.17 -10.91 -8.51
N GLU A 106 -10.91 -9.97 -9.08
CA GLU A 106 -10.61 -8.53 -8.99
C GLU A 106 -11.07 -7.94 -7.64
N PRO A 107 -10.31 -7.04 -7.01
CA PRO A 107 -10.71 -6.40 -5.77
C PRO A 107 -12.00 -5.57 -5.94
N LEU A 108 -12.99 -5.83 -5.10
CA LEU A 108 -14.21 -5.02 -5.06
C LEU A 108 -13.96 -3.73 -4.28
N THR A 109 -14.45 -2.61 -4.82
CA THR A 109 -14.39 -1.30 -4.19
C THR A 109 -15.78 -0.72 -3.99
N THR A 110 -15.92 0.14 -2.98
CA THR A 110 -17.15 0.90 -2.73
C THR A 110 -16.81 2.30 -2.25
N ASN A 111 -17.79 3.21 -2.32
CA ASN A 111 -17.61 4.52 -1.75
C ASN A 111 -17.69 4.48 -0.22
N ILE A 112 -16.66 5.00 0.41
CA ILE A 112 -16.62 5.37 1.82
C ILE A 112 -17.00 6.85 1.90
N LYS A 113 -18.11 7.16 2.55
CA LYS A 113 -18.70 8.50 2.54
C LYS A 113 -17.77 9.57 3.09
N ASP A 114 -17.08 9.29 4.20
CA ASP A 114 -16.17 10.22 4.87
C ASP A 114 -14.99 9.46 5.47
N SER A 115 -13.77 9.81 5.07
CA SER A 115 -12.55 9.18 5.55
C SER A 115 -11.37 10.14 5.47
N TYR A 116 -10.31 9.86 6.20
CA TYR A 116 -9.08 10.63 6.12
C TYR A 116 -7.83 9.75 6.23
N ARG A 117 -6.75 10.25 5.66
CA ARG A 117 -5.40 9.74 5.85
C ARG A 117 -4.53 10.88 6.36
N MET A 118 -3.74 10.65 7.38
CA MET A 118 -2.76 11.60 7.87
C MET A 118 -1.50 10.88 8.31
N GLY A 119 -0.37 11.53 8.21
CA GLY A 119 0.85 10.91 8.64
C GLY A 119 2.07 11.79 8.54
N VAL A 120 3.18 11.20 8.90
CA VAL A 120 4.51 11.75 8.74
C VAL A 120 5.41 10.76 8.03
N GLU A 121 6.14 11.25 7.04
CA GLU A 121 7.20 10.53 6.36
C GLU A 121 8.53 11.13 6.78
N LEU A 122 9.40 10.29 7.33
CA LEU A 122 10.72 10.68 7.78
C LEU A 122 11.78 10.06 6.87
N THR A 123 12.81 10.80 6.54
CA THR A 123 13.98 10.30 5.81
C THR A 123 15.25 10.77 6.53
N ALA A 124 16.25 9.92 6.58
CA ALA A 124 17.56 10.30 7.09
C ALA A 124 18.64 9.49 6.38
N GLY A 125 19.76 10.16 6.08
CA GLY A 125 20.95 9.53 5.54
C GLY A 125 22.20 10.10 6.17
N TRP A 126 23.20 9.25 6.35
CA TRP A 126 24.48 9.61 6.94
C TRP A 126 25.63 8.80 6.34
N ALA A 127 26.62 9.48 5.79
CA ALA A 127 27.86 8.89 5.29
C ALA A 127 29.03 9.27 6.23
N PRO A 128 29.19 8.58 7.38
CA PRO A 128 30.25 8.89 8.35
C PRO A 128 31.65 8.67 7.82
N LEU A 129 31.78 7.74 6.87
CA LEU A 129 33.07 7.35 6.29
C LEU A 129 32.91 7.23 4.77
N SER A 130 33.99 7.37 4.02
CA SER A 130 33.98 7.27 2.56
C SER A 130 33.58 5.89 2.03
N TRP A 131 33.59 4.88 2.88
CA TRP A 131 33.25 3.49 2.55
C TRP A 131 31.93 3.00 3.20
N LEU A 132 31.28 3.84 4.03
CA LEU A 132 30.04 3.49 4.75
C LEU A 132 29.00 4.58 4.56
N SER A 133 27.79 4.20 4.11
CA SER A 133 26.58 5.01 4.18
C SER A 133 25.43 4.27 4.85
N LEU A 134 24.62 5.02 5.56
CA LEU A 134 23.43 4.58 6.28
C LEU A 134 22.25 5.41 5.77
N GLU A 135 21.19 4.76 5.36
CA GLU A 135 19.95 5.41 4.89
C GLU A 135 18.77 4.81 5.63
N GLY A 136 17.75 5.61 5.88
CA GLY A 136 16.52 5.11 6.46
C GLY A 136 15.32 5.99 6.12
N ASN A 137 14.17 5.37 6.03
CA ASN A 137 12.89 6.07 5.95
C ASN A 137 11.83 5.40 6.81
N ALA A 138 10.88 6.20 7.25
CA ALA A 138 9.73 5.76 8.03
C ALA A 138 8.48 6.50 7.57
N ALA A 139 7.42 5.77 7.23
CA ALA A 139 6.08 6.31 7.05
C ALA A 139 5.22 5.87 8.24
N LEU A 140 4.74 6.83 9.00
CA LEU A 140 3.84 6.62 10.14
C LEU A 140 2.50 7.28 9.82
N SER A 141 1.43 6.50 9.78
CA SER A 141 0.14 6.98 9.31
C SER A 141 -1.04 6.56 10.18
N LYS A 142 -2.10 7.35 10.08
CA LYS A 142 -3.42 7.04 10.61
C LYS A 142 -4.43 7.20 9.46
N ASN A 143 -5.13 6.11 9.15
CA ASN A 143 -6.04 6.01 8.00
C ASN A 143 -7.40 5.59 8.53
N LYS A 144 -8.33 6.53 8.67
CA LYS A 144 -9.59 6.30 9.36
C LYS A 144 -10.80 6.58 8.48
N ILE A 145 -11.80 5.74 8.66
CA ILE A 145 -13.15 5.92 8.16
C ILE A 145 -13.96 6.62 9.25
N LYS A 146 -14.73 7.64 8.87
CA LYS A 146 -15.65 8.34 9.78
C LYS A 146 -17.10 7.90 9.61
N ASP A 147 -17.48 7.46 8.41
CA ASP A 147 -18.86 7.07 8.09
C ASP A 147 -18.85 6.01 6.98
N PHE A 148 -19.18 4.77 7.33
CA PHE A 148 -19.23 3.65 6.39
C PHE A 148 -20.30 2.65 6.76
N ASP A 149 -21.06 2.21 5.75
CA ASP A 149 -22.01 1.12 5.86
C ASP A 149 -21.48 -0.11 5.12
N GLU A 150 -21.24 -1.18 5.84
CA GLU A 150 -20.92 -2.49 5.30
C GLU A 150 -22.20 -3.30 5.08
N TYR A 151 -22.29 -3.96 3.94
CA TYR A 151 -23.38 -4.90 3.63
C TYR A 151 -22.84 -6.33 3.67
N VAL A 152 -23.31 -7.09 4.64
CA VAL A 152 -22.84 -8.46 4.92
C VAL A 152 -23.93 -9.44 4.48
N ASP A 153 -23.55 -10.47 3.75
CA ASP A 153 -24.47 -11.53 3.35
C ASP A 153 -25.08 -12.19 4.58
N ASN A 154 -26.42 -12.41 4.52
CA ASN A 154 -27.16 -13.09 5.56
C ASN A 154 -27.87 -14.30 4.96
N TRP A 155 -27.49 -15.51 5.38
CA TRP A 155 -28.07 -16.73 4.83
C TRP A 155 -29.48 -17.03 5.31
N ASP A 156 -29.94 -16.36 6.34
CA ASP A 156 -31.29 -16.53 6.90
C ASP A 156 -32.28 -15.48 6.35
N GLY A 157 -31.82 -14.53 5.53
CA GLY A 157 -32.69 -13.46 4.99
C GLY A 157 -31.94 -12.36 4.25
N ASP A 158 -32.43 -11.13 4.35
CA ASP A 158 -31.84 -9.99 3.68
C ASP A 158 -30.43 -9.66 4.22
N ALA A 159 -29.58 -9.06 3.39
CA ALA A 159 -28.24 -8.65 3.77
C ALA A 159 -28.26 -7.74 5.01
N LEU A 160 -27.35 -7.99 5.94
CA LEU A 160 -27.21 -7.21 7.15
C LEU A 160 -26.40 -5.95 6.87
N LYS A 161 -26.97 -4.79 7.15
CA LYS A 161 -26.27 -3.51 7.10
C LYS A 161 -25.65 -3.21 8.46
N ILE A 162 -24.32 -3.00 8.48
CA ILE A 162 -23.56 -2.67 9.68
C ILE A 162 -22.90 -1.31 9.48
N HIS A 163 -23.12 -0.40 10.42
CA HIS A 163 -22.56 0.94 10.38
C HIS A 163 -21.28 1.04 11.20
N TYR A 164 -20.26 1.70 10.64
CA TYR A 164 -18.98 2.02 11.28
C TYR A 164 -18.74 3.53 11.24
N ASP A 165 -18.47 4.13 12.39
CA ASP A 165 -18.23 5.56 12.57
C ASP A 165 -16.77 5.91 12.91
N ASN A 166 -15.89 4.94 13.08
CA ASN A 166 -14.47 5.16 13.38
C ASN A 166 -13.63 3.89 13.15
N SER A 167 -13.67 3.30 11.96
CA SER A 167 -12.84 2.13 11.64
C SER A 167 -11.56 2.51 10.87
N THR A 168 -10.64 1.57 10.73
CA THR A 168 -9.42 1.73 9.95
C THR A 168 -9.64 1.23 8.53
N LEU A 169 -9.18 2.02 7.54
CA LEU A 169 -9.19 1.62 6.14
C LEU A 169 -8.41 0.32 5.92
N SER A 170 -8.97 -0.58 5.10
CA SER A 170 -8.30 -1.81 4.69
C SER A 170 -6.97 -1.54 3.97
N TYR A 171 -6.05 -2.49 4.05
CA TYR A 171 -4.71 -2.43 3.42
C TYR A 171 -3.93 -1.14 3.71
N SER A 172 -4.09 -0.60 4.93
CA SER A 172 -3.48 0.66 5.35
C SER A 172 -2.67 0.45 6.63
N PRO A 173 -1.43 -0.06 6.52
CA PRO A 173 -0.55 -0.25 7.67
C PRO A 173 -0.22 1.10 8.33
N SER A 174 -0.14 1.13 9.65
CA SER A 174 0.16 2.35 10.41
C SER A 174 1.66 2.71 10.42
N ALA A 175 2.53 1.77 10.07
CA ALA A 175 3.97 1.98 10.01
C ALA A 175 4.61 1.15 8.89
N ILE A 176 5.44 1.81 8.08
CA ILE A 176 6.34 1.19 7.11
C ILE A 176 7.73 1.78 7.34
N LEU A 177 8.73 0.92 7.59
CA LEU A 177 10.10 1.34 7.88
C LEU A 177 11.06 0.67 6.90
N ASN A 178 12.05 1.40 6.43
CA ASN A 178 13.16 0.85 5.65
C ASN A 178 14.49 1.36 6.21
N GLY A 179 15.49 0.49 6.22
CA GLY A 179 16.85 0.82 6.60
C GLY A 179 17.84 0.17 5.65
N PHE A 180 18.88 0.93 5.27
CA PHE A 180 19.94 0.49 4.37
C PHE A 180 21.30 0.73 5.01
N ILE A 181 22.23 -0.22 4.83
CA ILE A 181 23.64 -0.09 5.16
C ILE A 181 24.40 -0.41 3.88
N ASP A 182 25.13 0.56 3.36
CA ASP A 182 25.97 0.41 2.18
C ASP A 182 27.43 0.49 2.54
N LEU A 183 28.18 -0.51 2.10
CA LEU A 183 29.62 -0.62 2.25
C LEU A 183 30.27 -0.65 0.88
N HIS A 184 31.34 0.12 0.67
CA HIS A 184 32.11 0.07 -0.58
C HIS A 184 33.59 0.17 -0.32
N TYR A 185 34.35 -0.78 -0.90
CA TYR A 185 35.80 -0.79 -0.77
C TYR A 185 36.46 -1.50 -1.96
N ALA A 186 37.38 -0.86 -2.64
CA ALA A 186 38.21 -1.44 -3.69
C ALA A 186 37.46 -2.18 -4.79
N GLY A 187 36.34 -1.61 -5.26
CA GLY A 187 35.45 -2.23 -6.27
C GLY A 187 34.44 -3.23 -5.72
N PHE A 188 34.52 -3.55 -4.45
CA PHE A 188 33.49 -4.33 -3.75
C PHE A 188 32.43 -3.42 -3.15
N SER A 189 31.16 -3.80 -3.24
CA SER A 189 30.07 -3.17 -2.50
C SER A 189 29.13 -4.21 -1.89
N ALA A 190 28.60 -3.90 -0.72
CA ALA A 190 27.63 -4.71 -0.03
C ALA A 190 26.50 -3.79 0.47
N THR A 191 25.27 -4.08 0.08
CA THR A 191 24.08 -3.38 0.55
C THR A 191 23.23 -4.32 1.39
N TRP A 192 23.04 -3.97 2.65
CA TRP A 192 22.04 -4.58 3.51
C TRP A 192 20.78 -3.72 3.49
N HIS A 193 19.64 -4.33 3.25
CA HIS A 193 18.32 -3.67 3.31
C HIS A 193 17.43 -4.41 4.31
N THR A 194 16.71 -3.67 5.14
CA THR A 194 15.66 -4.22 6.00
C THR A 194 14.39 -3.41 5.83
N ASN A 195 13.27 -4.10 5.58
CA ASN A 195 11.94 -3.54 5.53
C ASN A 195 11.12 -4.06 6.70
N PHE A 196 10.26 -3.21 7.28
CA PHE A 196 9.23 -3.57 8.25
C PHE A 196 7.88 -2.96 7.82
N VAL A 197 6.82 -3.77 7.89
CA VAL A 197 5.43 -3.34 7.68
C VAL A 197 4.61 -3.78 8.87
N SER A 198 3.88 -2.83 9.47
CA SER A 198 2.96 -3.14 10.58
C SER A 198 1.77 -3.99 10.11
N SER A 199 1.04 -4.59 11.04
CA SER A 199 -0.21 -5.28 10.75
C SER A 199 -1.21 -4.37 10.04
N GLN A 200 -2.06 -4.95 9.21
CA GLN A 200 -3.09 -4.23 8.46
C GLN A 200 -4.35 -5.09 8.34
N TYR A 201 -5.50 -4.45 8.27
CA TYR A 201 -6.78 -5.14 8.11
C TYR A 201 -7.03 -5.47 6.64
N LEU A 202 -7.71 -6.58 6.39
CA LEU A 202 -8.10 -7.01 5.04
C LEU A 202 -9.41 -6.37 4.59
N ASP A 203 -10.25 -5.94 5.54
CA ASP A 203 -11.50 -5.22 5.29
C ASP A 203 -11.62 -3.98 6.20
N ASN A 204 -12.70 -3.22 6.03
CA ASN A 204 -12.92 -1.97 6.73
C ASN A 204 -13.60 -2.13 8.11
N SER A 205 -13.75 -3.36 8.62
CA SER A 205 -14.41 -3.65 9.90
C SER A 205 -13.50 -3.58 11.11
N GLU A 206 -12.18 -3.39 10.92
CA GLU A 206 -11.16 -3.44 11.99
C GLU A 206 -11.09 -4.81 12.72
N SER A 207 -11.53 -5.89 12.07
CA SER A 207 -11.47 -7.22 12.67
C SER A 207 -10.05 -7.78 12.67
N LYS A 208 -9.57 -8.18 13.84
CA LYS A 208 -8.26 -8.84 13.99
C LYS A 208 -8.22 -10.21 13.31
N ASP A 209 -9.36 -10.89 13.24
CA ASP A 209 -9.45 -12.19 12.55
C ASP A 209 -9.30 -12.08 11.05
N ARG A 210 -9.55 -10.88 10.49
CA ARG A 210 -9.41 -10.54 9.09
C ARG A 210 -8.29 -9.53 8.89
N SER A 211 -7.07 -9.91 9.28
CA SER A 211 -5.90 -9.04 9.22
C SER A 211 -4.65 -9.79 8.74
N LEU A 212 -3.71 -9.04 8.20
CA LEU A 212 -2.35 -9.49 7.91
C LEU A 212 -1.46 -9.14 9.12
N PRO A 213 -0.69 -10.11 9.64
CA PRO A 213 0.30 -9.83 10.69
C PRO A 213 1.40 -8.87 10.20
N CYS A 214 2.04 -8.18 11.12
CA CYS A 214 3.25 -7.44 10.81
C CYS A 214 4.37 -8.37 10.35
N TYR A 215 5.23 -7.88 9.49
CA TYR A 215 6.41 -8.63 9.05
C TYR A 215 7.63 -7.73 8.90
N SER A 216 8.80 -8.36 8.91
CA SER A 216 10.07 -7.74 8.57
C SER A 216 10.84 -8.69 7.66
N GLN A 217 11.45 -8.15 6.62
CA GLN A 217 12.30 -8.86 5.68
C GLN A 217 13.65 -8.16 5.57
N SER A 218 14.72 -8.93 5.36
CA SER A 218 16.05 -8.38 5.09
C SER A 218 16.67 -9.05 3.89
N ASP A 219 17.36 -8.23 3.09
CA ASP A 219 18.01 -8.60 1.84
C ASP A 219 19.50 -8.20 1.91
N LEU A 220 20.33 -8.92 1.19
CA LEU A 220 21.75 -8.62 1.05
C LEU A 220 22.14 -8.69 -0.42
N SER A 221 22.66 -7.58 -0.94
CA SER A 221 23.26 -7.50 -2.28
C SER A 221 24.76 -7.32 -2.18
N LEU A 222 25.52 -8.17 -2.86
CA LEU A 222 26.98 -8.11 -2.94
C LEU A 222 27.38 -7.87 -4.39
N ASN A 223 28.25 -6.90 -4.65
CA ASN A 223 28.75 -6.64 -5.99
C ASN A 223 30.26 -6.47 -5.98
N TYR A 224 30.91 -6.96 -7.03
CA TYR A 224 32.33 -6.74 -7.29
C TYR A 224 32.54 -6.21 -8.69
N GLN A 225 33.09 -5.02 -8.79
CA GLN A 225 33.39 -4.33 -10.02
C GLN A 225 34.88 -4.38 -10.33
N THR A 226 35.23 -4.76 -11.56
CA THR A 226 36.64 -4.83 -12.02
C THR A 226 36.77 -4.38 -13.47
N ASN A 227 38.00 -3.93 -13.82
CA ASN A 227 38.37 -3.48 -15.14
C ASN A 227 39.39 -4.41 -15.82
N VAL A 228 39.59 -5.63 -15.34
CA VAL A 228 40.65 -6.54 -15.79
C VAL A 228 40.53 -7.01 -17.25
N ALA A 229 39.31 -6.96 -17.80
CA ALA A 229 39.02 -7.46 -19.17
C ALA A 229 39.14 -6.39 -20.27
N LYS A 230 39.80 -5.25 -20.02
CA LYS A 230 40.00 -4.19 -21.03
C LYS A 230 40.65 -4.67 -22.32
N LYS A 231 41.55 -5.64 -22.24
CA LYS A 231 42.21 -6.23 -23.44
C LYS A 231 41.23 -6.97 -24.35
N LEU A 232 40.06 -7.36 -23.86
CA LEU A 232 39.00 -8.00 -24.60
C LEU A 232 37.91 -7.00 -25.10
N GLY A 233 38.17 -5.69 -24.99
CA GLY A 233 37.20 -4.63 -25.34
C GLY A 233 36.16 -4.39 -24.25
N ILE A 234 36.24 -5.06 -23.12
CA ILE A 234 35.31 -4.92 -22.00
C ILE A 234 35.85 -3.83 -21.07
N LYS A 235 35.14 -2.69 -20.98
CA LYS A 235 35.55 -1.58 -20.12
C LYS A 235 35.40 -1.90 -18.63
N GLN A 236 34.35 -2.62 -18.29
CA GLN A 236 33.99 -2.92 -16.91
C GLN A 236 33.23 -4.24 -16.82
N MET A 237 33.51 -5.03 -15.80
CA MET A 237 32.73 -6.20 -15.41
C MET A 237 32.19 -6.00 -13.99
N VAL A 238 30.93 -6.33 -13.77
CA VAL A 238 30.33 -6.38 -12.43
C VAL A 238 29.80 -7.79 -12.21
N PHE A 239 30.22 -8.40 -11.14
CA PHE A 239 29.68 -9.66 -10.62
C PHE A 239 28.75 -9.32 -9.46
N GLY A 240 27.49 -9.71 -9.54
CA GLY A 240 26.50 -9.48 -8.50
C GLY A 240 25.97 -10.78 -7.91
N PHE A 241 25.65 -10.73 -6.63
CA PHE A 241 25.04 -11.82 -5.89
C PHE A 241 24.03 -11.27 -4.89
N ASP A 242 22.77 -11.61 -5.08
CA ASP A 242 21.66 -11.13 -4.29
C ASP A 242 21.05 -12.27 -3.49
N ILE A 243 20.83 -12.03 -2.20
CA ILE A 243 20.12 -12.92 -1.28
C ILE A 243 18.92 -12.15 -0.77
N ASN A 244 17.73 -12.50 -1.25
CA ASN A 244 16.49 -11.92 -0.75
C ASN A 244 15.95 -12.77 0.38
N ASN A 245 15.34 -12.12 1.38
CA ASN A 245 14.79 -12.76 2.57
C ASN A 245 15.81 -13.65 3.26
N ILE A 246 16.96 -13.06 3.62
CA ILE A 246 18.12 -13.79 4.15
C ILE A 246 17.82 -14.61 5.42
N PHE A 247 16.81 -14.19 6.21
CA PHE A 247 16.37 -14.89 7.43
C PHE A 247 15.28 -15.93 7.18
N ASN A 248 14.93 -16.20 5.91
CA ASN A 248 13.87 -17.13 5.52
C ASN A 248 12.56 -16.91 6.29
N ARG A 249 12.13 -15.68 6.43
CA ARG A 249 10.87 -15.34 7.10
C ARG A 249 9.69 -15.78 6.24
N HIS A 250 8.77 -16.51 6.84
CA HIS A 250 7.51 -16.87 6.21
C HIS A 250 6.47 -15.81 6.59
N TYR A 251 5.97 -15.09 5.59
CA TYR A 251 4.98 -14.03 5.77
C TYR A 251 4.06 -13.92 4.55
N ALA A 252 2.92 -13.28 4.73
CA ALA A 252 2.03 -12.89 3.65
C ALA A 252 2.02 -11.35 3.57
N ALA A 253 2.30 -10.82 2.39
CA ALA A 253 2.24 -9.38 2.13
C ALA A 253 0.86 -8.94 1.64
N SER A 254 0.01 -9.88 1.21
CA SER A 254 -1.34 -9.65 0.72
C SER A 254 -2.26 -10.79 1.13
N GLY A 255 -3.56 -10.56 1.05
CA GLY A 255 -4.61 -11.52 1.31
C GLY A 255 -5.95 -10.96 0.86
N SER A 256 -7.01 -11.72 1.01
CA SER A 256 -8.37 -11.28 0.69
C SER A 256 -9.39 -12.00 1.55
N VAL A 257 -10.55 -11.38 1.72
CA VAL A 257 -11.73 -11.98 2.35
C VAL A 257 -12.65 -12.46 1.23
N TRP A 258 -12.61 -13.77 0.92
CA TRP A 258 -13.44 -14.36 -0.14
C TRP A 258 -14.91 -14.39 0.22
N TYR A 259 -15.17 -14.47 1.51
CA TYR A 259 -16.47 -14.78 2.01
C TYR A 259 -16.63 -14.22 3.42
N ASN A 260 -17.74 -13.55 3.64
CA ASN A 260 -18.06 -12.93 4.92
C ASN A 260 -19.58 -12.86 5.07
N ALA A 261 -20.14 -13.73 5.93
CA ALA A 261 -21.58 -13.84 6.10
C ALA A 261 -21.98 -14.04 7.55
N VAL A 262 -23.24 -13.75 7.82
CA VAL A 262 -23.92 -14.11 9.07
C VAL A 262 -24.99 -15.15 8.80
N SER A 263 -25.29 -15.99 9.80
CA SER A 263 -26.39 -16.96 9.79
C SER A 263 -26.70 -17.33 11.25
N GLN A 264 -27.78 -16.80 11.79
CA GLN A 264 -28.19 -17.09 13.16
C GLN A 264 -28.56 -18.58 13.31
N SER A 265 -29.20 -19.17 12.29
CA SER A 265 -29.55 -20.59 12.28
C SER A 265 -28.32 -21.51 12.37
N ALA A 266 -27.16 -21.07 11.82
CA ALA A 266 -25.90 -21.79 11.87
C ALA A 266 -24.95 -21.28 12.97
N GLY A 267 -25.35 -20.34 13.81
CA GLY A 267 -24.57 -19.83 14.93
C GLY A 267 -23.57 -18.73 14.59
N TYR A 268 -23.65 -18.13 13.38
CA TYR A 268 -22.78 -17.04 12.96
C TYR A 268 -23.45 -15.68 13.16
N THR A 269 -22.85 -14.86 14.01
CA THR A 269 -23.36 -13.54 14.41
C THR A 269 -22.54 -12.42 13.75
N GLN A 270 -22.92 -11.17 14.01
CA GLN A 270 -22.17 -9.99 13.55
C GLN A 270 -20.70 -10.03 14.03
N ASP A 271 -20.45 -10.48 15.26
CA ASP A 271 -19.11 -10.51 15.88
C ASP A 271 -18.32 -11.77 15.48
N HIS A 272 -19.01 -12.87 15.22
CA HIS A 272 -18.45 -14.16 14.83
C HIS A 272 -19.01 -14.62 13.50
N ARG A 273 -18.51 -14.03 12.44
CA ARG A 273 -18.95 -14.27 11.06
C ARG A 273 -18.34 -15.55 10.50
N LEU A 274 -19.07 -16.17 9.60
CA LEU A 274 -18.47 -17.16 8.73
C LEU A 274 -17.60 -16.44 7.70
N SER A 275 -16.28 -16.58 7.79
CA SER A 275 -15.32 -15.92 6.90
C SER A 275 -14.37 -16.93 6.29
N ALA A 276 -14.09 -16.78 5.00
CA ALA A 276 -13.00 -17.46 4.32
C ALA A 276 -11.95 -16.43 3.90
N ILE A 277 -10.74 -16.60 4.42
CA ILE A 277 -9.62 -15.68 4.21
C ILE A 277 -8.53 -16.43 3.43
N SER A 278 -8.00 -15.77 2.42
CA SER A 278 -6.82 -16.21 1.70
C SER A 278 -5.63 -15.31 2.01
N TYR A 279 -4.48 -15.93 2.22
CA TYR A 279 -3.21 -15.25 2.32
C TYR A 279 -2.34 -15.58 1.12
N ILE A 280 -1.65 -14.59 0.57
CA ILE A 280 -0.68 -14.78 -0.52
C ILE A 280 0.71 -14.84 0.12
N PRO A 281 1.28 -16.06 0.29
CA PRO A 281 2.59 -16.20 0.91
C PRO A 281 3.68 -15.66 -0.01
N MET A 282 4.65 -14.97 0.60
CA MET A 282 5.84 -14.52 -0.09
C MET A 282 6.91 -15.61 -0.11
N ALA A 283 7.83 -15.52 -1.07
CA ALA A 283 8.93 -16.45 -1.21
C ALA A 283 9.82 -16.46 0.04
N GLY A 284 10.30 -17.64 0.40
CA GLY A 284 11.39 -17.79 1.36
C GLY A 284 12.71 -17.22 0.81
N THR A 285 13.84 -17.63 1.35
CA THR A 285 15.13 -17.16 0.85
C THR A 285 15.32 -17.51 -0.63
N THR A 286 15.61 -16.50 -1.44
CA THR A 286 15.97 -16.67 -2.85
C THR A 286 17.36 -16.11 -3.10
N VAL A 287 18.09 -16.73 -4.02
CA VAL A 287 19.47 -16.35 -4.35
C VAL A 287 19.58 -16.18 -5.86
N MET A 288 20.21 -15.10 -6.30
CA MET A 288 20.47 -14.81 -7.70
C MET A 288 21.90 -14.34 -7.89
N GLY A 289 22.56 -14.88 -8.91
CA GLY A 289 23.86 -14.38 -9.37
C GLY A 289 23.72 -13.74 -10.75
N HIS A 290 24.42 -12.64 -11.00
CA HIS A 290 24.43 -11.97 -12.30
C HIS A 290 25.82 -11.45 -12.68
N VAL A 291 26.06 -11.29 -13.99
CA VAL A 291 27.27 -10.69 -14.54
C VAL A 291 26.86 -9.59 -15.51
N THR A 292 27.35 -8.39 -15.31
CA THR A 292 27.16 -7.26 -16.24
C THR A 292 28.49 -6.93 -16.93
N LEU A 293 28.47 -6.86 -18.25
CA LEU A 293 29.61 -6.47 -19.09
C LEU A 293 29.31 -5.13 -19.73
N LYS A 294 30.21 -4.15 -19.58
CA LYS A 294 30.13 -2.84 -20.26
C LYS A 294 31.27 -2.75 -21.29
N PHE A 295 30.93 -2.48 -22.51
CA PHE A 295 31.85 -2.36 -23.65
C PHE A 295 32.20 -0.92 -23.99
#